data_f449032e24c8ed05190d655d4f09f6a5
#
_entry.id   f449032e24c8ed05190d655d4f09f6a5
#
_cell.length_a   1.000
_cell.length_b   1.000
_cell.length_c   1.000
_cell.angle_alpha   90.00
_cell.angle_beta   90.00
_cell.angle_gamma   90.00
#
_symmetry.space_group_name_H-M   'P 1'
#
loop_
_entity.id
_entity.type
_entity.pdbx_description
1 polymer ?
#
loop_
_entity_poly.entity_id
_entity_poly.type
_entity_poly.pdbx_seq_one_letter_code
_entity_poly.pdbx_strand_id
1 'polypeptide(L)'
;GLILTEEEGVRLRDTHWHHGKMTGKLLAKDIEVMVKELGLEGRADADTRFLVLPQDDIDKESPLTSEKMSRFLTLYRADDFEDATRKAVEIQSVLGAGHSLGVHTSEDSRAHALAMQAQSCRIIVNQAHCFATGGFFNNGMPFSLSMGCGSWGKNSIDENLNWTHFVNKVNVVRVIPENKPELADMFSSYWEKYGK
;
A
#
# COMPACT_ATOMS: atom_id res chain seq x y z
N GLY A 1 -12.42 -12.10 12.34
CA GLY A 1 -12.51 -12.43 10.90
C GLY A 1 -12.74 -13.92 10.69
N LEU A 2 -13.37 -14.27 9.57
CA LEU A 2 -13.62 -15.65 9.17
C LEU A 2 -12.60 -16.08 8.12
N ILE A 3 -11.83 -17.13 8.44
CA ILE A 3 -10.89 -17.75 7.48
C ILE A 3 -11.68 -18.66 6.55
N LEU A 4 -11.56 -18.42 5.25
CA LEU A 4 -12.24 -19.18 4.21
C LEU A 4 -11.48 -20.46 3.87
N THR A 5 -12.24 -21.50 3.48
CA THR A 5 -11.69 -22.68 2.82
C THR A 5 -11.35 -22.35 1.36
N GLU A 6 -10.64 -23.25 0.68
CA GLU A 6 -10.32 -23.12 -0.73
C GLU A 6 -11.57 -22.99 -1.61
N GLU A 7 -12.58 -23.87 -1.38
CA GLU A 7 -13.85 -23.81 -2.11
C GLU A 7 -14.59 -22.49 -1.91
N GLU A 8 -14.60 -21.97 -0.68
CA GLU A 8 -15.22 -20.69 -0.35
C GLU A 8 -14.45 -19.54 -0.99
N GLY A 9 -13.12 -19.65 -1.07
CA GLY A 9 -12.27 -18.70 -1.77
C GLY A 9 -12.55 -18.64 -3.27
N VAL A 10 -12.73 -19.79 -3.91
CA VAL A 10 -13.14 -19.87 -5.32
C VAL A 10 -14.51 -19.21 -5.51
N ARG A 11 -15.48 -19.54 -4.67
CA ARG A 11 -16.82 -18.94 -4.71
C ARG A 11 -16.79 -17.44 -4.49
N LEU A 12 -15.99 -16.94 -3.55
CA LEU A 12 -15.78 -15.52 -3.31
C LEU A 12 -15.21 -14.84 -4.55
N ARG A 13 -14.14 -15.38 -5.13
CA ARG A 13 -13.52 -14.85 -6.34
C ARG A 13 -14.53 -14.75 -7.47
N ASP A 14 -15.23 -15.84 -7.79
CA ASP A 14 -16.15 -15.91 -8.92
C ASP A 14 -17.43 -15.06 -8.69
N THR A 15 -17.79 -14.78 -7.43
CA THR A 15 -18.86 -13.85 -7.10
C THR A 15 -18.43 -12.39 -7.19
N HIS A 16 -17.21 -12.08 -6.78
CA HIS A 16 -16.69 -10.71 -6.73
C HIS A 16 -16.20 -10.20 -8.09
N TRP A 17 -15.62 -11.07 -8.92
CA TRP A 17 -15.18 -10.72 -10.25
C TRP A 17 -15.89 -11.51 -11.32
N HIS A 18 -16.23 -10.80 -12.42
CA HIS A 18 -16.75 -11.41 -13.64
C HIS A 18 -16.06 -10.79 -14.84
N HIS A 19 -15.40 -11.59 -15.66
CA HIS A 19 -14.59 -11.13 -16.79
C HIS A 19 -13.57 -10.03 -16.40
N GLY A 20 -12.87 -10.21 -15.29
CA GLY A 20 -11.85 -9.29 -14.77
C GLY A 20 -12.39 -7.99 -14.18
N LYS A 21 -13.71 -7.82 -14.06
CA LYS A 21 -14.34 -6.63 -13.45
C LYS A 21 -15.04 -6.98 -12.15
N MET A 22 -14.93 -6.12 -11.15
CA MET A 22 -15.67 -6.27 -9.89
C MET A 22 -17.17 -6.18 -10.13
N THR A 23 -17.90 -7.08 -9.49
CA THR A 23 -19.38 -7.10 -9.52
C THR A 23 -19.95 -6.24 -8.39
N GLY A 24 -21.18 -5.78 -8.53
CA GLY A 24 -21.91 -5.08 -7.46
C GLY A 24 -22.34 -5.98 -6.30
N LYS A 25 -22.12 -7.29 -6.38
CA LYS A 25 -22.59 -8.24 -5.36
C LYS A 25 -21.86 -8.09 -4.03
N LEU A 26 -20.53 -7.98 -4.08
CA LEU A 26 -19.69 -7.87 -2.88
C LEU A 26 -18.99 -6.52 -2.77
N LEU A 27 -18.90 -5.74 -3.84
CA LEU A 27 -18.21 -4.45 -3.89
C LEU A 27 -18.83 -3.48 -2.88
N ALA A 28 -18.04 -3.00 -1.92
CA ALA A 28 -18.44 -2.06 -0.86
C ALA A 28 -19.68 -2.51 -0.04
N LYS A 29 -19.90 -3.82 0.08
CA LYS A 29 -21.00 -4.37 0.86
C LYS A 29 -20.60 -4.61 2.32
N ASP A 30 -21.62 -4.60 3.19
CA ASP A 30 -21.46 -5.02 4.57
C ASP A 30 -21.27 -6.52 4.68
N ILE A 31 -20.65 -6.94 5.79
CA ILE A 31 -20.23 -8.34 5.97
C ILE A 31 -21.43 -9.31 5.95
N GLU A 32 -22.59 -8.89 6.46
CA GLU A 32 -23.80 -9.67 6.49
C GLU A 32 -24.31 -9.98 5.07
N VAL A 33 -24.19 -9.02 4.15
CA VAL A 33 -24.53 -9.22 2.74
C VAL A 33 -23.56 -10.21 2.10
N MET A 34 -22.25 -10.07 2.38
CA MET A 34 -21.22 -10.96 1.86
C MET A 34 -21.41 -12.39 2.36
N VAL A 35 -21.66 -12.55 3.66
CA VAL A 35 -21.94 -13.85 4.28
C VAL A 35 -23.11 -14.55 3.59
N LYS A 36 -24.21 -13.84 3.35
CA LYS A 36 -25.37 -14.36 2.67
C LYS A 36 -25.11 -14.70 1.20
N GLU A 37 -24.49 -13.78 0.44
CA GLU A 37 -24.19 -14.02 -0.98
C GLU A 37 -23.22 -15.19 -1.20
N LEU A 38 -22.38 -15.48 -0.21
CA LEU A 38 -21.41 -16.57 -0.25
C LEU A 38 -21.90 -17.86 0.43
N GLY A 39 -23.10 -17.86 1.03
CA GLY A 39 -23.66 -19.01 1.75
C GLY A 39 -22.82 -19.42 2.96
N LEU A 40 -22.37 -18.44 3.74
CA LEU A 40 -21.49 -18.61 4.91
C LEU A 40 -22.23 -18.46 6.25
N GLU A 41 -23.56 -18.39 6.26
CA GLU A 41 -24.36 -18.15 7.46
C GLU A 41 -24.12 -19.21 8.55
N GLY A 42 -23.81 -20.44 8.17
CA GLY A 42 -23.49 -21.52 9.10
C GLY A 42 -22.10 -21.45 9.70
N ARG A 43 -21.22 -20.57 9.22
CA ARG A 43 -19.83 -20.41 9.67
C ARG A 43 -19.51 -19.03 10.27
N ALA A 44 -20.21 -18.01 9.81
CA ALA A 44 -20.09 -16.65 10.34
C ALA A 44 -20.82 -16.53 11.68
N ASP A 45 -20.26 -15.74 12.59
CA ASP A 45 -20.85 -15.38 13.86
C ASP A 45 -21.07 -13.86 13.96
N ALA A 46 -21.64 -13.42 15.09
CA ALA A 46 -21.93 -12.00 15.34
C ALA A 46 -20.66 -11.12 15.42
N ASP A 47 -19.48 -11.72 15.64
CA ASP A 47 -18.20 -11.02 15.72
C ASP A 47 -17.42 -11.06 14.40
N THR A 48 -17.94 -11.71 13.38
CA THR A 48 -17.33 -11.72 12.05
C THR A 48 -17.45 -10.32 11.42
N ARG A 49 -16.33 -9.69 11.12
CA ARG A 49 -16.26 -8.33 10.55
C ARG A 49 -15.69 -8.30 9.14
N PHE A 50 -14.91 -9.32 8.78
CA PHE A 50 -14.27 -9.46 7.46
C PHE A 50 -13.94 -10.91 7.19
N LEU A 51 -13.69 -11.24 5.93
CA LEU A 51 -13.27 -12.55 5.46
C LEU A 51 -11.77 -12.55 5.19
N VAL A 52 -11.12 -13.69 5.43
CA VAL A 52 -9.70 -13.89 5.19
C VAL A 52 -9.52 -15.07 4.25
N LEU A 53 -8.85 -14.84 3.15
CA LEU A 53 -8.53 -15.85 2.16
C LEU A 53 -7.02 -16.17 2.18
N PRO A 54 -6.59 -17.29 2.78
CA PRO A 54 -5.21 -17.72 2.69
C PRO A 54 -4.81 -18.05 1.24
N GLN A 55 -3.60 -17.65 0.86
CA GLN A 55 -2.96 -18.02 -0.40
C GLN A 55 -1.51 -18.38 -0.12
N ASP A 56 -1.02 -19.43 -0.77
CA ASP A 56 0.37 -19.86 -0.61
C ASP A 56 1.32 -19.02 -1.47
N ASP A 57 0.92 -18.75 -2.72
CA ASP A 57 1.74 -18.04 -3.69
C ASP A 57 1.09 -16.73 -4.17
N ILE A 58 1.93 -15.80 -4.63
CA ILE A 58 1.51 -14.56 -5.27
C ILE A 58 1.32 -14.83 -6.76
N ASP A 59 0.07 -14.90 -7.18
CA ASP A 59 -0.29 -14.95 -8.59
C ASP A 59 -0.65 -13.52 -9.08
N LYS A 60 0.22 -12.94 -9.90
CA LYS A 60 0.05 -11.57 -10.42
C LYS A 60 -1.13 -11.42 -11.38
N GLU A 61 -1.54 -12.50 -12.01
CA GLU A 61 -2.70 -12.51 -12.91
C GLU A 61 -4.00 -12.73 -12.14
N SER A 62 -3.92 -13.19 -10.89
CA SER A 62 -5.09 -13.38 -10.06
C SER A 62 -5.65 -12.05 -9.54
N PRO A 63 -6.95 -11.81 -9.67
CA PRO A 63 -7.59 -10.65 -9.09
C PRO A 63 -7.50 -10.64 -7.55
N LEU A 64 -7.20 -11.78 -6.92
CA LEU A 64 -7.00 -11.90 -5.49
C LEU A 64 -5.70 -11.20 -5.01
N THR A 65 -4.76 -10.91 -5.89
CA THR A 65 -3.54 -10.16 -5.59
C THR A 65 -3.75 -8.64 -5.70
N SER A 66 -4.83 -8.20 -6.36
CA SER A 66 -5.13 -6.78 -6.56
C SER A 66 -6.05 -6.21 -5.45
N GLU A 67 -6.42 -4.94 -5.57
CA GLU A 67 -7.37 -4.27 -4.68
C GLU A 67 -8.76 -4.91 -4.75
N LYS A 68 -9.42 -5.07 -3.61
CA LYS A 68 -10.72 -5.75 -3.48
C LYS A 68 -11.91 -4.81 -3.30
N MET A 69 -11.69 -3.62 -2.76
CA MET A 69 -12.74 -2.66 -2.40
C MET A 69 -13.92 -3.30 -1.66
N SER A 70 -13.63 -4.23 -0.75
CA SER A 70 -14.61 -5.04 -0.04
C SER A 70 -14.05 -5.52 1.30
N ARG A 71 -14.90 -6.11 2.15
CA ARG A 71 -14.52 -6.56 3.50
C ARG A 71 -13.88 -7.94 3.50
N PHE A 72 -12.94 -8.19 2.61
CA PHE A 72 -12.09 -9.36 2.68
C PHE A 72 -10.65 -9.01 2.29
N LEU A 73 -9.73 -9.81 2.76
CA LEU A 73 -8.30 -9.66 2.47
C LEU A 73 -7.68 -11.01 2.10
N THR A 74 -6.65 -10.97 1.28
CA THR A 74 -5.81 -12.11 1.00
C THR A 74 -4.68 -12.15 2.02
N LEU A 75 -4.43 -13.33 2.58
CA LEU A 75 -3.39 -13.58 3.57
C LEU A 75 -2.28 -14.42 2.94
N TYR A 76 -1.08 -13.89 2.89
CA TYR A 76 0.13 -14.59 2.50
C TYR A 76 1.00 -14.86 3.72
N ARG A 77 1.61 -16.03 3.79
CA ARG A 77 2.61 -16.36 4.81
C ARG A 77 3.99 -15.92 4.33
N ALA A 78 4.85 -15.55 5.25
CA ALA A 78 6.24 -15.24 5.01
C ALA A 78 7.10 -15.94 6.08
N ASP A 79 8.32 -16.31 5.71
CA ASP A 79 9.24 -17.04 6.60
C ASP A 79 9.89 -16.07 7.59
N ASP A 80 10.17 -14.84 7.16
CA ASP A 80 10.79 -13.79 7.96
C ASP A 80 10.38 -12.38 7.45
N PHE A 81 11.02 -11.34 8.00
CA PHE A 81 10.73 -9.97 7.63
C PHE A 81 11.19 -9.63 6.20
N GLU A 82 12.30 -10.18 5.76
CA GLU A 82 12.85 -9.98 4.41
C GLU A 82 11.93 -10.59 3.36
N ASP A 83 11.45 -11.81 3.60
CA ASP A 83 10.47 -12.48 2.73
C ASP A 83 9.13 -11.73 2.72
N ALA A 84 8.66 -11.27 3.89
CA ALA A 84 7.45 -10.45 3.99
C ALA A 84 7.58 -9.15 3.20
N THR A 85 8.73 -8.48 3.29
CA THR A 85 9.03 -7.25 2.54
C THR A 85 9.03 -7.52 1.04
N ARG A 86 9.73 -8.56 0.60
CA ARG A 86 9.77 -8.97 -0.82
C ARG A 86 8.37 -9.23 -1.36
N LYS A 87 7.56 -10.03 -0.65
CA LYS A 87 6.17 -10.33 -1.03
C LYS A 87 5.29 -9.07 -1.07
N ALA A 88 5.41 -8.19 -0.09
CA ALA A 88 4.65 -6.94 -0.06
C ALA A 88 4.98 -6.03 -1.27
N VAL A 89 6.27 -5.87 -1.61
CA VAL A 89 6.72 -5.11 -2.78
C VAL A 89 6.23 -5.76 -4.07
N GLU A 90 6.28 -7.08 -4.16
CA GLU A 90 5.78 -7.81 -5.31
C GLU A 90 4.28 -7.62 -5.52
N ILE A 91 3.46 -7.76 -4.47
CA ILE A 91 2.01 -7.51 -4.52
C ILE A 91 1.73 -6.05 -4.91
N GLN A 92 2.46 -5.09 -4.32
CA GLN A 92 2.30 -3.68 -4.63
C GLN A 92 2.60 -3.36 -6.10
N SER A 93 3.48 -4.12 -6.75
CA SER A 93 3.80 -3.94 -8.18
C SER A 93 2.64 -4.32 -9.11
N VAL A 94 1.69 -5.13 -8.66
CA VAL A 94 0.49 -5.48 -9.44
C VAL A 94 -0.48 -4.32 -9.48
N LEU A 95 -0.79 -3.76 -8.30
CA LEU A 95 -1.66 -2.59 -8.16
C LEU A 95 -1.39 -1.91 -6.82
N GLY A 96 -1.37 -0.59 -6.81
CA GLY A 96 -1.27 0.18 -5.58
C GLY A 96 0.10 0.80 -5.32
N ALA A 97 1.02 0.75 -6.27
CA ALA A 97 2.29 1.47 -6.17
C ALA A 97 2.06 2.96 -5.86
N GLY A 98 2.84 3.48 -4.91
CA GLY A 98 2.75 4.84 -4.42
C GLY A 98 1.74 5.07 -3.28
N HIS A 99 0.78 4.18 -3.04
CA HIS A 99 -0.25 4.46 -2.05
C HIS A 99 0.27 4.36 -0.61
N SER A 100 0.30 3.19 -0.02
CA SER A 100 0.72 2.99 1.38
C SER A 100 0.99 1.52 1.69
N LEU A 101 1.88 1.27 2.65
CA LEU A 101 2.09 -0.03 3.28
C LEU A 101 2.02 0.10 4.80
N GLY A 102 1.50 -0.93 5.46
CA GLY A 102 1.49 -1.03 6.92
C GLY A 102 2.51 -2.04 7.42
N VAL A 103 3.15 -1.74 8.54
CA VAL A 103 4.03 -2.66 9.26
C VAL A 103 3.74 -2.61 10.76
N HIS A 104 3.59 -3.79 11.35
CA HIS A 104 3.50 -3.95 12.79
C HIS A 104 4.78 -4.60 13.30
N THR A 105 5.58 -3.86 14.05
CA THR A 105 6.89 -4.30 14.53
C THR A 105 7.27 -3.59 15.82
N SER A 106 8.10 -4.22 16.64
CA SER A 106 8.80 -3.59 17.78
C SER A 106 10.17 -3.02 17.39
N GLU A 107 10.64 -3.25 16.16
CA GLU A 107 11.95 -2.85 15.66
C GLU A 107 11.81 -1.73 14.64
N ASP A 108 12.18 -0.51 15.03
CA ASP A 108 12.07 0.68 14.18
C ASP A 108 12.92 0.58 12.89
N SER A 109 14.03 -0.14 12.95
CA SER A 109 14.89 -0.44 11.78
C SER A 109 14.13 -1.15 10.66
N ARG A 110 13.13 -1.97 10.97
CA ARG A 110 12.29 -2.66 9.98
C ARG A 110 11.39 -1.69 9.21
N ALA A 111 10.87 -0.67 9.88
CA ALA A 111 10.09 0.36 9.21
C ALA A 111 10.92 1.12 8.18
N HIS A 112 12.16 1.48 8.54
CA HIS A 112 13.11 2.12 7.63
C HIS A 112 13.53 1.20 6.48
N ALA A 113 13.84 -0.06 6.77
CA ALA A 113 14.21 -1.04 5.75
C ALA A 113 13.07 -1.25 4.72
N LEU A 114 11.83 -1.32 5.19
CA LEU A 114 10.65 -1.39 4.31
C LEU A 114 10.51 -0.12 3.45
N ALA A 115 10.69 1.06 4.05
CA ALA A 115 10.58 2.34 3.34
C ALA A 115 11.61 2.49 2.22
N MET A 116 12.80 1.92 2.38
CA MET A 116 13.86 1.96 1.35
C MET A 116 13.60 1.02 0.16
N GLN A 117 12.74 0.04 0.31
CA GLN A 117 12.44 -0.97 -0.71
C GLN A 117 11.08 -0.76 -1.36
N ALA A 118 10.10 -0.26 -0.61
CA ALA A 118 8.74 -0.11 -1.08
C ALA A 118 8.57 1.12 -1.98
N GLN A 119 7.84 0.96 -3.07
CA GLN A 119 7.36 2.07 -3.89
C GLN A 119 6.09 2.66 -3.27
N SER A 120 6.22 3.32 -2.13
CA SER A 120 5.09 3.79 -1.33
C SER A 120 5.36 5.14 -0.70
N CYS A 121 4.40 6.05 -0.82
CA CYS A 121 4.50 7.39 -0.20
C CYS A 121 4.26 7.36 1.31
N ARG A 122 3.74 6.27 1.86
CA ARG A 122 3.41 6.14 3.29
C ARG A 122 3.75 4.77 3.81
N ILE A 123 4.55 4.72 4.86
CA ILE A 123 4.76 3.52 5.67
C ILE A 123 4.08 3.75 7.02
N ILE A 124 3.01 3.02 7.27
CA ILE A 124 2.20 3.13 8.48
C ILE A 124 2.71 2.12 9.51
N VAL A 125 3.21 2.65 10.62
CA VAL A 125 3.86 1.82 11.67
C VAL A 125 2.93 1.70 12.87
N ASN A 126 2.59 0.47 13.26
CA ASN A 126 1.84 0.12 14.47
C ASN A 126 0.51 0.87 14.64
N GLN A 127 -0.17 1.18 13.53
CA GLN A 127 -1.46 1.87 13.53
C GLN A 127 -2.46 1.13 12.66
N ALA A 128 -3.74 1.32 12.92
CA ALA A 128 -4.79 0.87 12.03
C ALA A 128 -4.70 1.63 10.69
N HIS A 129 -4.40 0.93 9.63
CA HIS A 129 -4.06 1.49 8.32
C HIS A 129 -5.15 2.43 7.77
N CYS A 130 -6.41 2.03 7.90
CA CYS A 130 -7.56 2.79 7.41
C CYS A 130 -7.74 4.17 8.07
N PHE A 131 -7.25 4.36 9.30
CA PHE A 131 -7.26 5.66 9.97
C PHE A 131 -5.98 6.45 9.71
N ALA A 132 -4.84 5.77 9.73
CA ALA A 132 -3.55 6.44 9.67
C ALA A 132 -3.27 7.11 8.33
N THR A 133 -3.67 6.51 7.22
CA THR A 133 -3.39 7.04 5.86
C THR A 133 -4.06 8.38 5.60
N GLY A 134 -5.25 8.60 6.11
CA GLY A 134 -6.00 9.85 5.95
C GLY A 134 -5.67 10.94 6.97
N GLY A 135 -4.70 10.68 7.85
CA GLY A 135 -4.39 11.53 9.01
C GLY A 135 -5.27 11.21 10.20
N PHE A 136 -4.69 11.29 11.40
CA PHE A 136 -5.40 11.09 12.65
C PHE A 136 -4.74 11.90 13.78
N PHE A 137 -5.43 12.07 14.91
CA PHE A 137 -4.96 12.91 16.02
C PHE A 137 -3.66 12.43 16.68
N ASN A 138 -3.26 11.19 16.48
CA ASN A 138 -2.04 10.58 17.02
C ASN A 138 -0.97 10.27 15.96
N ASN A 139 -1.07 10.87 14.78
CA ASN A 139 0.01 10.84 13.79
C ASN A 139 0.18 12.23 13.15
N GLY A 140 1.29 12.44 12.44
CA GLY A 140 1.65 13.73 11.86
C GLY A 140 1.12 13.98 10.45
N MET A 141 0.29 13.08 9.90
CA MET A 141 -0.25 13.24 8.55
C MET A 141 -1.36 14.28 8.52
N PRO A 142 -1.39 15.18 7.52
CA PRO A 142 -2.53 16.07 7.30
C PRO A 142 -3.83 15.29 7.10
N PHE A 143 -4.93 15.78 7.70
CA PHE A 143 -6.26 15.19 7.47
C PHE A 143 -6.68 15.40 6.02
N SER A 144 -6.86 14.30 5.28
CA SER A 144 -7.33 14.33 3.90
C SER A 144 -7.86 12.98 3.47
N LEU A 145 -8.92 12.97 2.68
CA LEU A 145 -9.39 11.80 1.95
C LEU A 145 -8.78 11.73 0.54
N SER A 146 -8.04 12.75 0.12
CA SER A 146 -7.32 12.79 -1.15
C SER A 146 -5.83 12.64 -0.88
N MET A 147 -5.28 11.50 -1.29
CA MET A 147 -3.90 11.11 -1.02
C MET A 147 -3.15 10.92 -2.35
N GLY A 148 -2.09 11.70 -2.54
CA GLY A 148 -1.21 11.53 -3.67
C GLY A 148 -0.37 10.24 -3.54
N CYS A 149 -0.08 9.62 -4.66
CA CYS A 149 0.72 8.39 -4.76
C CYS A 149 2.10 8.64 -5.42
N GLY A 150 2.50 9.88 -5.57
CA GLY A 150 3.77 10.29 -6.17
C GLY A 150 3.94 9.79 -7.60
N SER A 151 5.17 9.83 -8.09
CA SER A 151 5.51 9.35 -9.42
C SER A 151 5.24 7.85 -9.61
N TRP A 152 5.33 7.03 -8.57
CA TRP A 152 4.98 5.62 -8.61
C TRP A 152 3.52 5.38 -8.98
N GLY A 153 2.61 6.21 -8.44
CA GLY A 153 1.18 6.19 -8.77
C GLY A 153 0.80 7.10 -9.93
N LYS A 154 1.79 7.67 -10.65
CA LYS A 154 1.59 8.63 -11.74
C LYS A 154 0.84 9.90 -11.30
N ASN A 155 1.08 10.33 -10.07
CA ASN A 155 0.54 11.55 -9.50
C ASN A 155 1.61 12.64 -9.39
N SER A 156 1.17 13.90 -9.39
CA SER A 156 2.04 15.06 -9.14
C SER A 156 2.28 15.33 -7.67
N ILE A 157 1.53 14.67 -6.77
CA ILE A 157 1.56 14.85 -5.33
C ILE A 157 1.88 13.50 -4.69
N ASP A 158 2.73 13.47 -3.68
CA ASP A 158 3.18 12.30 -2.93
C ASP A 158 2.75 12.32 -1.46
N GLU A 159 1.96 13.30 -1.06
CA GLU A 159 1.46 13.49 0.29
C GLU A 159 -0.07 13.65 0.34
N ASN A 160 -0.62 13.78 1.56
CA ASN A 160 -2.04 14.04 1.76
C ASN A 160 -2.36 15.47 1.30
N LEU A 161 -3.35 15.60 0.41
CA LEU A 161 -3.74 16.89 -0.16
C LEU A 161 -4.20 17.84 0.95
N ASN A 162 -3.58 19.00 1.03
CA ASN A 162 -3.89 20.04 2.00
C ASN A 162 -3.74 21.44 1.38
N TRP A 163 -3.95 22.48 2.16
CA TRP A 163 -3.97 23.85 1.68
C TRP A 163 -2.67 24.29 0.98
N THR A 164 -1.52 23.70 1.32
CA THR A 164 -0.21 24.09 0.73
C THR A 164 -0.12 23.78 -0.75
N HIS A 165 -0.94 22.85 -1.26
CA HIS A 165 -1.02 22.50 -2.68
C HIS A 165 -1.82 23.50 -3.51
N PHE A 166 -2.53 24.42 -2.86
CA PHE A 166 -3.39 25.41 -3.52
C PHE A 166 -2.83 26.83 -3.49
N VAL A 167 -1.63 27.01 -2.94
CA VAL A 167 -0.98 28.32 -2.82
C VAL A 167 0.30 28.35 -3.65
N ASN A 168 0.61 29.53 -4.18
CA ASN A 168 1.87 29.78 -4.84
C ASN A 168 2.93 30.18 -3.81
N LYS A 169 4.13 29.61 -3.93
CA LYS A 169 5.29 29.99 -3.11
C LYS A 169 6.13 31.01 -3.89
N VAL A 170 6.52 32.09 -3.22
CA VAL A 170 7.45 33.09 -3.77
C VAL A 170 8.81 32.86 -3.12
N ASN A 171 9.82 32.64 -3.93
CA ASN A 171 11.20 32.49 -3.48
C ASN A 171 11.91 33.84 -3.54
N VAL A 172 12.45 34.31 -2.41
CA VAL A 172 13.32 35.47 -2.36
C VAL A 172 14.76 34.95 -2.35
N VAL A 173 15.43 35.16 -3.48
CA VAL A 173 16.79 34.62 -3.69
C VAL A 173 17.79 35.76 -3.40
N ARG A 174 18.79 35.47 -2.57
CA ARG A 174 19.89 36.35 -2.24
C ARG A 174 21.23 35.71 -2.55
N VAL A 175 22.20 36.53 -2.83
CA VAL A 175 23.60 36.06 -2.96
C VAL A 175 24.08 35.48 -1.62
N ILE A 176 24.67 34.33 -1.66
CA ILE A 176 25.36 33.67 -0.53
C ILE A 176 26.83 33.45 -0.92
N PRO A 177 27.74 33.20 0.03
CA PRO A 177 29.09 32.78 -0.29
C PRO A 177 29.07 31.55 -1.24
N GLU A 178 29.94 31.61 -2.25
CA GLU A 178 30.03 30.51 -3.22
C GLU A 178 30.46 29.22 -2.54
N ASN A 179 29.72 28.16 -2.78
CA ASN A 179 30.04 26.80 -2.35
C ASN A 179 30.03 25.86 -3.57
N LYS A 180 31.00 26.11 -4.45
CA LYS A 180 31.16 25.32 -5.69
C LYS A 180 32.04 24.12 -5.40
N PRO A 181 31.52 22.89 -5.57
CA PRO A 181 32.36 21.71 -5.43
C PRO A 181 33.38 21.64 -6.57
N GLU A 182 34.54 21.08 -6.28
CA GLU A 182 35.55 20.78 -7.30
C GLU A 182 34.99 19.70 -8.26
N LEU A 183 35.31 19.84 -9.54
CA LEU A 183 34.88 18.87 -10.55
C LEU A 183 35.37 17.45 -10.25
N ALA A 184 36.58 17.34 -9.64
CA ALA A 184 37.10 16.06 -9.22
C ALA A 184 36.27 15.38 -8.14
N ASP A 185 35.70 16.15 -7.20
CA ASP A 185 34.83 15.60 -6.15
C ASP A 185 33.53 15.01 -6.72
N MET A 186 33.05 15.62 -7.82
CA MET A 186 31.79 15.17 -8.46
C MET A 186 32.01 14.06 -9.49
N PHE A 187 33.09 14.07 -10.23
CA PHE A 187 33.27 13.25 -11.43
C PHE A 187 34.45 12.28 -11.38
N SER A 188 35.20 12.16 -10.28
CA SER A 188 36.35 11.27 -10.19
C SER A 188 36.01 9.83 -10.58
N SER A 189 34.98 9.26 -10.02
CA SER A 189 34.54 7.89 -10.33
C SER A 189 34.06 7.70 -11.77
N TYR A 190 33.50 8.72 -12.39
CA TYR A 190 33.15 8.70 -13.80
C TYR A 190 34.39 8.75 -14.69
N TRP A 191 35.33 9.63 -14.34
CA TRP A 191 36.58 9.79 -15.11
C TRP A 191 37.48 8.57 -15.00
N GLU A 192 37.53 7.90 -13.84
CA GLU A 192 38.25 6.63 -13.69
C GLU A 192 37.72 5.54 -14.62
N LYS A 193 36.41 5.54 -14.85
CA LYS A 193 35.75 4.52 -15.67
C LYS A 193 35.77 4.85 -17.18
N TYR A 194 35.64 6.11 -17.54
CA TYR A 194 35.38 6.53 -18.92
C TYR A 194 36.40 7.52 -19.48
N GLY A 195 37.38 7.93 -18.68
CA GLY A 195 38.33 8.99 -19.02
C GLY A 195 37.77 10.40 -18.76
N LYS A 196 38.68 11.38 -18.69
CA LYS A 196 38.40 12.79 -18.42
C LYS A 196 38.12 13.53 -19.74
#